data_6fa39d8f1e2d573348ddb7d9fd6e0573
#
_entry.id   6fa39d8f1e2d573348ddb7d9fd6e0573
#
_cell.length_a   1.000
_cell.length_b   1.000
_cell.length_c   1.000
_cell.angle_alpha   90.00
_cell.angle_beta   90.00
_cell.angle_gamma   90.00
#
_symmetry.space_group_name_H-M   'P 1'
#
loop_
_entity.id
_entity.type
_entity.pdbx_description
1 polymer ?
#
loop_
_entity_poly.entity_id
_entity_poly.type
_entity_poly.pdbx_seq_one_letter_code
_entity_poly.pdbx_strand_id
1 'polypeptide(L)'
;FIIGYPEEDEQDFKMTMELIEKIKFTNSYSFIFSPRPGTVAADLKLVDQKKSKQRLEVIQEKLFNNQIQKNKSLEKKILNVLVENKMKDGIKLFGRTEYMTSVIFDGNIENIGKLVQVEIISSNQNSLFGKLTESSKKKVA
;
A
#
# COMPACT_ATOMS: atom_id res chain seq x y z
N PHE A 1 10.60 0.10 -5.48
CA PHE A 1 11.72 0.99 -5.84
C PHE A 1 13.01 0.46 -5.23
N ILE A 2 14.07 0.47 -6.00
CA ILE A 2 15.44 0.21 -5.52
C ILE A 2 16.19 1.52 -5.59
N ILE A 3 16.72 1.98 -4.47
CA ILE A 3 17.38 3.27 -4.30
C ILE A 3 18.88 3.05 -4.12
N GLY A 4 19.70 3.94 -4.68
CA GLY A 4 21.13 3.81 -4.64
C GLY A 4 21.64 2.66 -5.51
N TYR A 5 20.95 2.39 -6.63
CA TYR A 5 21.50 1.50 -7.66
C TYR A 5 22.86 2.01 -8.09
N PRO A 6 23.83 1.13 -8.40
CA PRO A 6 25.16 1.58 -8.81
C PRO A 6 25.11 2.67 -9.88
N GLU A 7 25.94 3.70 -9.69
CA GLU A 7 26.03 4.87 -10.56
C GLU A 7 24.81 5.81 -10.58
N GLU A 8 23.74 5.54 -9.79
CA GLU A 8 22.59 6.43 -9.66
C GLU A 8 23.03 7.85 -9.25
N ASP A 9 22.86 8.81 -10.13
CA ASP A 9 23.20 10.19 -9.88
C ASP A 9 22.04 11.01 -9.28
N GLU A 10 22.17 12.33 -9.23
CA GLU A 10 21.13 13.21 -8.69
C GLU A 10 19.98 13.40 -9.67
N GLN A 11 20.27 13.34 -10.96
CA GLN A 11 19.24 13.47 -11.99
C GLN A 11 18.35 12.21 -12.03
N ASP A 12 18.94 11.02 -11.90
CA ASP A 12 18.19 9.76 -11.82
C ASP A 12 17.25 9.72 -10.63
N PHE A 13 17.73 10.17 -9.47
CA PHE A 13 16.91 10.28 -8.27
C PHE A 13 15.77 11.26 -8.46
N LYS A 14 16.03 12.43 -9.05
CA LYS A 14 15.00 13.42 -9.36
C LYS A 14 13.94 12.86 -10.31
N MET A 15 14.33 12.16 -11.37
CA MET A 15 13.39 11.50 -12.28
C MET A 15 12.53 10.46 -11.58
N THR A 16 13.09 9.70 -10.64
CA THR A 16 12.34 8.76 -9.80
C THR A 16 11.29 9.50 -8.96
N MET A 17 11.65 10.62 -8.34
CA MET A 17 10.71 11.43 -7.56
C MET A 17 9.58 12.02 -8.43
N GLU A 18 9.91 12.49 -9.64
CA GLU A 18 8.91 12.99 -10.60
C GLU A 18 7.94 11.88 -11.04
N LEU A 19 8.44 10.67 -11.27
CA LEU A 19 7.61 9.50 -11.56
C LEU A 19 6.63 9.19 -10.42
N ILE A 20 7.11 9.17 -9.18
CA ILE A 20 6.28 8.94 -7.98
C ILE A 20 5.19 9.99 -7.85
N GLU A 21 5.51 11.26 -8.09
CA GLU A 21 4.55 12.36 -8.04
C GLU A 21 3.48 12.23 -9.13
N LYS A 22 3.89 11.88 -10.33
CA LYS A 22 3.01 11.77 -11.49
C LYS A 22 2.05 10.57 -11.39
N ILE A 23 2.56 9.41 -10.99
CA ILE A 23 1.78 8.15 -10.96
C ILE A 23 0.95 8.01 -9.69
N LYS A 24 1.43 8.51 -8.53
CA LYS A 24 0.77 8.39 -7.22
C LYS A 24 0.42 6.95 -6.87
N PHE A 25 1.43 6.09 -6.83
CA PHE A 25 1.30 4.66 -6.55
C PHE A 25 0.45 4.40 -5.30
N THR A 26 -0.48 3.46 -5.39
CA THR A 26 -1.39 3.09 -4.30
C THR A 26 -0.66 2.30 -3.21
N ASN A 27 0.18 1.36 -3.63
CA ASN A 27 1.06 0.57 -2.75
C ASN A 27 2.44 0.50 -3.38
N SER A 28 3.46 0.56 -2.55
CA SER A 28 4.84 0.48 -3.02
C SER A 28 5.77 0.03 -1.91
N TYR A 29 6.84 -0.64 -2.31
CA TYR A 29 7.95 -1.00 -1.45
C TYR A 29 9.21 -0.34 -1.98
N SER A 30 10.06 0.13 -1.09
CA SER A 30 11.33 0.75 -1.43
C SER A 30 12.45 0.23 -0.55
N PHE A 31 13.58 -0.07 -1.16
CA PHE A 31 14.75 -0.65 -0.51
C PHE A 31 16.02 0.00 -1.04
N ILE A 32 17.08 0.00 -0.23
CA ILE A 32 18.42 0.32 -0.73
C ILE A 32 18.93 -0.85 -1.56
N PHE A 33 19.62 -0.55 -2.66
CA PHE A 33 20.29 -1.57 -3.46
C PHE A 33 21.23 -2.40 -2.59
N SER A 34 21.18 -3.71 -2.77
CA SER A 34 22.08 -4.66 -2.11
C SER A 34 22.77 -5.50 -3.18
N PRO A 35 24.11 -5.43 -3.31
CA PRO A 35 24.86 -6.21 -4.28
C PRO A 35 24.61 -7.71 -4.13
N ARG A 36 24.38 -8.39 -5.24
CA ARG A 36 24.23 -9.85 -5.28
C ARG A 36 25.43 -10.46 -5.98
N PRO A 37 26.18 -11.38 -5.35
CA PRO A 37 27.32 -12.03 -5.98
C PRO A 37 26.97 -12.62 -7.36
N GLY A 38 27.87 -12.43 -8.34
CA GLY A 38 27.68 -12.93 -9.69
C GLY A 38 26.78 -12.10 -10.60
N THR A 39 26.36 -10.90 -10.17
CA THR A 39 25.63 -9.95 -11.02
C THR A 39 26.55 -8.81 -11.48
N VAL A 40 26.36 -8.32 -12.70
CA VAL A 40 27.10 -7.17 -13.24
C VAL A 40 26.99 -5.95 -12.30
N ALA A 41 25.82 -5.73 -11.72
CA ALA A 41 25.59 -4.61 -10.83
C ALA A 41 26.41 -4.68 -9.51
N ALA A 42 26.85 -5.87 -9.10
CA ALA A 42 27.69 -6.01 -7.91
C ALA A 42 29.12 -5.51 -8.12
N ASP A 43 29.57 -5.47 -9.36
CA ASP A 43 30.94 -5.05 -9.75
C ASP A 43 31.02 -3.55 -10.09
N LEU A 44 29.87 -2.87 -10.14
CA LEU A 44 29.78 -1.44 -10.43
C LEU A 44 30.05 -0.59 -9.19
N LYS A 45 30.37 0.69 -9.42
CA LYS A 45 30.59 1.67 -8.34
C LYS A 45 29.30 1.93 -7.57
N LEU A 46 29.30 1.55 -6.30
CA LEU A 46 28.16 1.77 -5.42
C LEU A 46 27.98 3.25 -5.07
N VAL A 47 26.74 3.65 -4.90
CA VAL A 47 26.38 4.95 -4.33
C VAL A 47 26.74 4.94 -2.84
N ASP A 48 27.19 6.08 -2.31
CA ASP A 48 27.49 6.23 -0.89
C ASP A 48 26.27 5.82 -0.03
N GLN A 49 26.55 5.02 1.02
CA GLN A 49 25.48 4.44 1.85
C GLN A 49 24.67 5.51 2.60
N LYS A 50 25.30 6.60 3.04
CA LYS A 50 24.61 7.70 3.72
C LYS A 50 23.67 8.40 2.75
N LYS A 51 24.12 8.64 1.52
CA LYS A 51 23.32 9.24 0.45
C LYS A 51 22.14 8.34 0.07
N SER A 52 22.37 7.03 -0.06
CA SER A 52 21.30 6.06 -0.35
C SER A 52 20.22 6.03 0.75
N LYS A 53 20.62 6.10 2.04
CA LYS A 53 19.68 6.19 3.17
C LYS A 53 18.85 7.46 3.11
N GLN A 54 19.47 8.62 2.90
CA GLN A 54 18.77 9.89 2.78
C GLN A 54 17.75 9.88 1.64
N ARG A 55 18.15 9.37 0.47
CA ARG A 55 17.24 9.22 -0.68
C ARG A 55 16.09 8.28 -0.37
N LEU A 56 16.35 7.15 0.31
CA LEU A 56 15.30 6.22 0.72
C LEU A 56 14.28 6.87 1.65
N GLU A 57 14.74 7.61 2.66
CA GLU A 57 13.86 8.33 3.60
C GLU A 57 12.94 9.31 2.86
N VAL A 58 13.47 10.12 1.95
CA VAL A 58 12.70 11.07 1.14
C VAL A 58 11.65 10.37 0.28
N ILE A 59 12.02 9.26 -0.38
CA ILE A 59 11.07 8.49 -1.20
C ILE A 59 9.98 7.86 -0.33
N GLN A 60 10.36 7.25 0.80
CA GLN A 60 9.39 6.62 1.69
C GLN A 60 8.38 7.63 2.24
N GLU A 61 8.83 8.79 2.67
CA GLU A 61 7.93 9.86 3.11
C GLU A 61 6.93 10.26 2.01
N LYS A 62 7.41 10.43 0.78
CA LYS A 62 6.55 10.78 -0.35
C LYS A 62 5.52 9.70 -0.67
N LEU A 63 5.96 8.43 -0.72
CA LEU A 63 5.10 7.28 -0.99
C LEU A 63 4.04 7.11 0.10
N PHE A 64 4.42 7.26 1.38
CA PHE A 64 3.49 7.18 2.50
C PHE A 64 2.44 8.29 2.47
N ASN A 65 2.86 9.53 2.19
CA ASN A 65 1.94 10.64 2.05
C ASN A 65 0.93 10.42 0.91
N ASN A 66 1.38 9.93 -0.24
CA ASN A 66 0.50 9.59 -1.34
C ASN A 66 -0.52 8.50 -0.95
N GLN A 67 -0.08 7.46 -0.22
CA GLN A 67 -0.95 6.37 0.25
C GLN A 67 -1.99 6.88 1.26
N ILE A 68 -1.58 7.70 2.24
CA ILE A 68 -2.49 8.31 3.21
C ILE A 68 -3.55 9.15 2.49
N GLN A 69 -3.14 10.02 1.56
CA GLN A 69 -4.06 10.86 0.79
C GLN A 69 -5.03 10.02 -0.04
N LYS A 70 -4.52 8.96 -0.69
CA LYS A 70 -5.36 8.02 -1.45
C LYS A 70 -6.39 7.35 -0.55
N ASN A 71 -5.98 6.79 0.58
CA ASN A 71 -6.88 6.13 1.52
C ASN A 71 -7.94 7.11 2.05
N LYS A 72 -7.54 8.32 2.43
CA LYS A 72 -8.46 9.36 2.88
C LYS A 72 -9.48 9.75 1.82
N SER A 73 -9.11 9.75 0.55
CA SER A 73 -10.03 10.03 -0.56
C SER A 73 -11.10 8.95 -0.77
N LEU A 74 -10.96 7.79 -0.13
CA LEU A 74 -11.91 6.68 -0.18
C LEU A 74 -12.93 6.73 0.97
N GLU A 75 -12.72 7.57 1.97
CA GLU A 75 -13.70 7.76 3.05
C GLU A 75 -15.05 8.23 2.51
N LYS A 76 -16.12 7.77 3.12
CA LYS A 76 -17.54 7.97 2.74
C LYS A 76 -17.92 7.32 1.40
N LYS A 77 -17.05 6.53 0.78
CA LYS A 77 -17.35 5.74 -0.42
C LYS A 77 -17.77 4.32 -0.05
N ILE A 78 -18.63 3.74 -0.88
CA ILE A 78 -18.98 2.32 -0.81
C ILE A 78 -18.06 1.58 -1.78
N LEU A 79 -17.33 0.60 -1.25
CA LEU A 79 -16.38 -0.20 -2.01
C LEU A 79 -16.77 -1.67 -1.98
N ASN A 80 -16.48 -2.38 -3.06
CA ASN A 80 -16.55 -3.83 -3.09
C ASN A 80 -15.32 -4.42 -2.41
N VAL A 81 -15.54 -5.31 -1.47
CA VAL A 81 -14.49 -5.91 -0.65
C VAL A 81 -14.62 -7.43 -0.70
N LEU A 82 -13.59 -8.12 -1.14
CA LEU A 82 -13.48 -9.57 -0.99
C LEU A 82 -13.04 -9.86 0.45
N VAL A 83 -13.90 -10.56 1.19
CA VAL A 83 -13.62 -10.93 2.58
C VAL A 83 -12.69 -12.12 2.61
N GLU A 84 -11.49 -11.95 3.14
CA GLU A 84 -10.45 -13.00 3.14
C GLU A 84 -10.42 -13.79 4.44
N ASN A 85 -10.54 -13.10 5.58
CA ASN A 85 -10.38 -13.74 6.88
C ASN A 85 -11.03 -12.91 8.00
N LYS A 86 -11.04 -13.47 9.21
CA LYS A 86 -11.29 -12.72 10.44
C LYS A 86 -10.00 -12.17 11.03
N MET A 87 -10.10 -11.05 11.73
CA MET A 87 -9.01 -10.50 12.50
C MET A 87 -8.67 -11.39 13.71
N LYS A 88 -7.47 -11.24 14.26
CA LYS A 88 -7.01 -12.03 15.43
C LYS A 88 -7.89 -11.86 16.66
N ASP A 89 -8.56 -10.71 16.81
CA ASP A 89 -9.53 -10.46 17.88
C ASP A 89 -10.83 -11.29 17.75
N GLY A 90 -11.05 -11.93 16.59
CA GLY A 90 -12.20 -12.76 16.30
C GLY A 90 -13.51 -12.01 16.07
N ILE A 91 -13.52 -10.68 16.17
CA ILE A 91 -14.73 -9.83 16.11
C ILE A 91 -14.86 -9.21 14.72
N LYS A 92 -13.75 -8.71 14.16
CA LYS A 92 -13.73 -8.01 12.89
C LYS A 92 -13.29 -8.92 11.75
N LEU A 93 -13.79 -8.59 10.56
CA LEU A 93 -13.39 -9.19 9.30
C LEU A 93 -12.31 -8.36 8.63
N PHE A 94 -11.47 -9.04 7.87
CA PHE A 94 -10.45 -8.48 7.02
C PHE A 94 -10.75 -8.86 5.58
N GLY A 95 -10.64 -7.89 4.68
CA GLY A 95 -10.78 -8.12 3.25
C GLY A 95 -9.97 -7.12 2.44
N ARG A 96 -10.07 -7.22 1.12
CA ARG A 96 -9.39 -6.32 0.19
C ARG A 96 -10.32 -5.79 -0.88
N THR A 97 -10.08 -4.54 -1.26
CA THR A 97 -10.72 -3.93 -2.43
C THR A 97 -10.09 -4.45 -3.73
N GLU A 98 -10.68 -4.10 -4.87
CA GLU A 98 -10.12 -4.36 -6.21
C GLU A 98 -8.71 -3.79 -6.41
N TYR A 99 -8.33 -2.76 -5.64
CA TYR A 99 -6.98 -2.15 -5.65
C TYR A 99 -6.05 -2.75 -4.59
N MET A 100 -6.40 -3.91 -4.04
CA MET A 100 -5.63 -4.59 -2.98
C MET A 100 -5.49 -3.79 -1.67
N THR A 101 -6.29 -2.73 -1.48
CA THR A 101 -6.30 -1.97 -0.23
C THR A 101 -7.02 -2.77 0.86
N SER A 102 -6.38 -2.91 2.01
CA SER A 102 -6.90 -3.61 3.18
C SER A 102 -8.11 -2.89 3.76
N VAL A 103 -9.17 -3.63 4.08
CA VAL A 103 -10.39 -3.12 4.71
C VAL A 103 -10.72 -3.96 5.94
N ILE A 104 -10.96 -3.28 7.06
CA ILE A 104 -11.35 -3.89 8.35
C ILE A 104 -12.74 -3.39 8.72
N PHE A 105 -13.65 -4.31 9.01
CA PHE A 105 -15.05 -3.98 9.30
C PHE A 105 -15.74 -5.05 10.14
N ASP A 106 -16.84 -4.70 10.79
CA ASP A 106 -17.66 -5.63 11.57
C ASP A 106 -18.53 -6.48 10.62
N GLY A 107 -18.57 -7.79 10.85
CA GLY A 107 -19.38 -8.68 10.02
C GLY A 107 -19.41 -10.12 10.52
N ASN A 108 -20.24 -10.96 9.88
CA ASN A 108 -20.35 -12.37 10.20
C ASN A 108 -19.26 -13.17 9.47
N ILE A 109 -18.72 -14.20 10.12
CA ILE A 109 -17.75 -15.15 9.55
C ILE A 109 -18.24 -15.80 8.25
N GLU A 110 -19.54 -15.93 8.06
CA GLU A 110 -20.17 -16.43 6.84
C GLU A 110 -19.92 -15.55 5.60
N ASN A 111 -19.44 -14.34 5.81
CA ASN A 111 -19.03 -13.44 4.73
C ASN A 111 -17.66 -13.81 4.14
N ILE A 112 -16.85 -14.64 4.79
CA ILE A 112 -15.54 -15.04 4.28
C ILE A 112 -15.69 -15.75 2.94
N GLY A 113 -14.85 -15.35 1.97
CA GLY A 113 -14.90 -15.80 0.58
C GLY A 113 -15.94 -15.09 -0.30
N LYS A 114 -16.73 -14.18 0.28
CA LYS A 114 -17.76 -13.43 -0.46
C LYS A 114 -17.31 -12.01 -0.79
N LEU A 115 -17.85 -11.48 -1.89
CA LEU A 115 -17.72 -10.07 -2.25
C LEU A 115 -18.87 -9.30 -1.59
N VAL A 116 -18.53 -8.34 -0.74
CA VAL A 116 -19.50 -7.52 0.02
C VAL A 116 -19.28 -6.03 -0.23
N GLN A 117 -20.31 -5.23 -0.03
CA GLN A 117 -20.21 -3.77 -0.09
C GLN A 117 -19.99 -3.20 1.31
N VAL A 118 -18.92 -2.41 1.43
CA VAL A 118 -18.51 -1.77 2.68
C VAL A 118 -18.46 -0.26 2.48
N GLU A 119 -19.17 0.48 3.31
CA GLU A 119 -19.03 1.94 3.41
C GLU A 119 -17.82 2.27 4.26
N ILE A 120 -16.86 3.01 3.70
CA ILE A 120 -15.63 3.40 4.38
C ILE A 120 -15.90 4.59 5.30
N ILE A 121 -15.59 4.44 6.58
CA ILE A 121 -15.85 5.46 7.62
C ILE A 121 -14.59 6.25 7.93
N SER A 122 -13.45 5.56 8.00
CA SER A 122 -12.15 6.17 8.31
C SER A 122 -11.02 5.39 7.66
N SER A 123 -9.85 5.98 7.66
CA SER A 123 -8.66 5.37 7.09
C SER A 123 -7.41 5.69 7.90
N ASN A 124 -6.40 4.84 7.76
CA ASN A 124 -5.03 5.14 8.12
C ASN A 124 -4.10 4.83 6.93
N GLN A 125 -2.80 4.88 7.14
CA GLN A 125 -1.82 4.60 6.09
C GLN A 125 -2.03 3.22 5.45
N ASN A 126 -2.32 2.18 6.24
CA ASN A 126 -2.27 0.78 5.79
C ASN A 126 -3.65 0.17 5.54
N SER A 127 -4.72 0.77 6.08
CA SER A 127 -6.04 0.15 6.09
C SER A 127 -7.16 1.17 6.04
N LEU A 128 -8.27 0.73 5.47
CA LEU A 128 -9.56 1.38 5.54
C LEU A 128 -10.40 0.71 6.64
N PHE A 129 -11.26 1.47 7.28
CA PHE A 129 -12.21 0.99 8.27
C PHE A 129 -13.62 1.34 7.82
N GLY A 130 -14.53 0.37 7.89
CA GLY A 130 -15.86 0.55 7.37
C GLY A 130 -16.93 -0.27 8.07
N LYS A 131 -18.15 -0.21 7.51
CA LYS A 131 -19.29 -1.02 7.92
C LYS A 131 -19.97 -1.63 6.70
N LEU A 132 -20.55 -2.83 6.86
CA LEU A 132 -21.37 -3.46 5.84
C LEU A 132 -22.57 -2.58 5.51
N THR A 133 -22.88 -2.44 4.22
CA THR A 133 -24.11 -1.80 3.76
C THR A 133 -25.32 -2.69 4.05
N GLU A 134 -26.52 -2.10 4.16
CA GLU A 134 -27.76 -2.85 4.40
C GLU A 134 -28.04 -3.89 3.30
N SER A 135 -27.69 -3.58 2.05
CA SER A 135 -27.82 -4.52 0.92
C SER A 135 -26.95 -5.76 1.08
N SER A 136 -25.77 -5.64 1.67
CA SER A 136 -24.85 -6.75 1.93
C SER A 136 -25.27 -7.56 3.16
N LYS A 137 -25.95 -6.95 4.16
CA LYS A 137 -26.49 -7.66 5.32
C LYS A 137 -27.65 -8.61 4.93
N LYS A 138 -28.49 -8.21 3.98
CA LYS A 138 -29.68 -8.98 3.54
C LYS A 138 -29.35 -10.16 2.61
N LYS A 139 -28.19 -10.21 1.94
CA LYS A 139 -27.77 -11.32 1.07
C LYS A 139 -27.22 -12.53 1.82
N VAL A 140 -27.12 -12.47 3.14
CA VAL A 140 -26.52 -13.49 4.02
C VAL A 140 -27.57 -14.12 4.96
N ALA A 141 -28.84 -13.71 4.86
CA ALA A 141 -29.98 -14.29 5.60
C ALA A 141 -30.70 -15.33 4.77
#